data_338cf0930d1af4ffbdd92c6fca8af6c6
#
_entry.id   338cf0930d1af4ffbdd92c6fca8af6c6
#
_cell.length_a   1.000
_cell.length_b   1.000
_cell.length_c   1.000
_cell.angle_alpha   90.00
_cell.angle_beta   90.00
_cell.angle_gamma   90.00
#
_symmetry.space_group_name_H-M   'P 1'
#
loop_
_entity.id
_entity.type
_entity.pdbx_description
1 polymer ?
#
loop_
_entity_poly.entity_id
_entity_poly.type
_entity_poly.pdbx_seq_one_letter_code
_entity_poly.pdbx_strand_id
1 'polypeptide(L)'
;MKTLFACLLIGPLFAAGALAAAGHGDRETREDIARHRAMAAAHEGAAKCLEAGKKEDFCLKDLQVACKGLAIGKHCGMKHEH
;
A
#
# COMPACT_ATOMS: atom_id res chain seq x y z
N MET A 1 -18.58 33.88 -29.68
CA MET A 1 -18.20 33.74 -29.46
C MET A 1 -17.44 33.23 -28.94
N LYS A 2 -17.15 33.13 -28.65
CA LYS A 2 -16.44 32.84 -28.20
C LYS A 2 -15.69 32.17 -27.72
N THR A 3 -15.26 31.91 -27.40
CA THR A 3 -14.59 31.47 -26.97
C THR A 3 -13.79 30.86 -26.45
N LEU A 4 -13.46 30.72 -26.22
CA LEU A 4 -12.73 30.29 -25.74
C LEU A 4 -11.94 29.63 -25.22
N PHE A 5 -11.51 29.37 -24.87
CA PHE A 5 -10.81 28.87 -24.39
C PHE A 5 -10.01 28.35 -23.88
N ALA A 6 -9.67 28.20 -23.74
CA ALA A 6 -9.01 27.91 -23.43
C ALA A 6 -8.34 27.26 -22.81
N CYS A 7 -8.03 27.18 -22.48
CA CYS A 7 -7.42 26.78 -21.89
C CYS A 7 -6.70 26.03 -21.54
N LEU A 8 -6.42 25.95 -21.44
CA LEU A 8 -5.78 25.40 -21.15
C LEU A 8 -5.00 24.77 -20.74
N LEU A 9 -4.63 24.65 -20.50
CA LEU A 9 -3.88 24.17 -20.24
C LEU A 9 -3.16 23.67 -19.60
N ILE A 10 -2.83 23.53 -19.24
CA ILE A 10 -2.26 23.28 -18.69
C ILE A 10 -1.63 22.53 -18.15
N GLY A 11 -1.30 22.30 -17.81
CA GLY A 11 -0.66 21.81 -17.37
C GLY A 11 -0.14 21.07 -16.71
N PRO A 12 0.18 20.70 -16.46
CA PRO A 12 0.66 20.04 -15.73
C PRO A 12 1.73 19.58 -15.54
N LEU A 13 2.28 19.49 -15.31
CA LEU A 13 3.16 19.22 -15.13
C LEU A 13 3.81 18.72 -14.29
N PHE A 14 4.32 18.46 -13.94
CA PHE A 14 4.88 18.14 -13.21
C PHE A 14 5.56 17.45 -12.86
N ALA A 15 5.92 17.50 -12.73
CA ALA A 15 6.35 17.15 -12.03
C ALA A 15 7.04 16.10 -11.87
N ALA A 16 7.05 15.56 -12.11
CA ALA A 16 7.60 14.51 -12.01
C ALA A 16 8.90 14.36 -11.73
N GLY A 17 9.59 14.78 -12.18
CA GLY A 17 10.85 14.52 -11.98
C GLY A 17 11.26 14.16 -10.81
N ALA A 18 10.86 14.65 -10.01
CA ALA A 18 11.30 14.42 -8.82
C ALA A 18 11.76 13.19 -8.52
N LEU A 19 11.33 12.26 -8.59
CA LEU A 19 11.72 11.15 -8.11
C LEU A 19 12.90 10.68 -8.45
N ALA A 20 13.31 10.92 -9.29
CA ALA A 20 14.44 10.34 -9.61
C ALA A 20 15.38 10.19 -8.69
N ALA A 21 15.61 10.92 -7.98
CA ALA A 21 16.56 10.79 -7.11
C ALA A 21 16.78 9.60 -6.47
N ALA A 22 16.20 8.85 -6.33
CA ALA A 22 16.36 7.82 -5.56
C ALA A 22 17.62 7.29 -5.66
N GLY A 23 18.36 7.20 -5.04
CA GLY A 23 19.51 6.73 -5.11
C GLY A 23 19.57 5.38 -5.38
N HIS A 24 19.49 4.53 -4.58
CA HIS A 24 19.59 3.28 -4.79
C HIS A 24 18.87 2.73 -5.74
N GLY A 25 18.72 2.14 -6.20
CA GLY A 25 18.15 1.56 -7.09
C GLY A 25 16.75 1.72 -7.23
N ASP A 26 16.31 2.13 -8.39
CA ASP A 26 14.93 2.25 -8.60
C ASP A 26 14.29 0.90 -8.44
N ARG A 27 14.96 -0.19 -8.74
CA ARG A 27 14.37 -1.45 -8.58
C ARG A 27 14.11 -1.76 -7.14
N GLU A 28 15.03 -1.47 -6.28
CA GLU A 28 14.84 -1.71 -4.89
C GLU A 28 13.72 -0.88 -4.33
N THR A 29 13.62 0.35 -4.79
CA THR A 29 12.56 1.21 -4.34
C THR A 29 11.20 0.67 -4.79
N ARG A 30 11.13 0.20 -6.02
CA ARG A 30 9.86 -0.32 -6.50
C ARG A 30 9.46 -1.58 -5.74
N GLU A 31 10.44 -2.39 -5.40
CA GLU A 31 10.15 -3.60 -4.65
C GLU A 31 9.67 -3.25 -3.24
N ASP A 32 10.24 -2.23 -2.68
CA ASP A 32 9.85 -1.82 -1.36
C ASP A 32 8.43 -1.27 -1.37
N ILE A 33 8.10 -0.48 -2.38
CA ILE A 33 6.74 0.02 -2.51
C ILE A 33 5.76 -1.15 -2.64
N ALA A 34 6.11 -2.13 -3.43
CA ALA A 34 5.23 -3.28 -3.61
C ALA A 34 5.03 -4.03 -2.31
N ARG A 35 6.08 -4.12 -1.51
CA ARG A 35 5.98 -4.81 -0.25
C ARG A 35 5.07 -4.06 0.69
N HIS A 36 5.21 -2.75 0.74
CA HIS A 36 4.35 -1.95 1.59
C HIS A 36 2.88 -2.09 1.18
N ARG A 37 2.64 -2.11 -0.11
CA ARG A 37 1.26 -2.26 -0.56
C ARG A 37 0.70 -3.64 -0.28
N ALA A 38 1.56 -4.65 -0.36
CA ALA A 38 1.12 -6.00 -0.06
C ALA A 38 0.77 -6.13 1.42
N MET A 39 1.54 -5.47 2.30
CA MET A 39 1.24 -5.49 3.71
C MET A 39 -0.06 -4.75 4.00
N ALA A 40 -0.27 -3.64 3.33
CA ALA A 40 -1.52 -2.90 3.51
C ALA A 40 -2.71 -3.75 3.09
N ALA A 41 -2.57 -4.47 2.00
CA ALA A 41 -3.67 -5.33 1.54
C ALA A 41 -3.90 -6.47 2.52
N ALA A 42 -2.83 -7.01 3.10
CA ALA A 42 -2.98 -8.10 4.06
C ALA A 42 -3.73 -7.63 5.30
N HIS A 43 -3.39 -6.43 5.77
CA HIS A 43 -4.07 -5.89 6.93
C HIS A 43 -5.52 -5.52 6.61
N GLU A 44 -5.77 -5.02 5.43
CA GLU A 44 -7.14 -4.73 5.05
C GLU A 44 -7.97 -6.01 5.02
N GLY A 45 -7.38 -7.09 4.55
CA GLY A 45 -8.07 -8.38 4.56
C GLY A 45 -8.40 -8.82 5.97
N ALA A 46 -7.48 -8.61 6.92
CA ALA A 46 -7.74 -8.98 8.29
C ALA A 46 -8.87 -8.14 8.88
N ALA A 47 -8.89 -6.85 8.55
CA ALA A 47 -9.95 -5.98 9.04
C ALA A 47 -11.30 -6.44 8.51
N LYS A 48 -11.37 -6.77 7.23
CA LYS A 48 -12.63 -7.22 6.67
C LYS A 48 -13.07 -8.55 7.27
N CYS A 49 -12.12 -9.41 7.56
CA CYS A 49 -12.41 -10.69 8.17
C CYS A 49 -13.08 -10.48 9.53
N LEU A 50 -12.51 -9.57 10.32
CA LEU A 50 -13.06 -9.30 11.63
C LEU A 50 -14.42 -8.59 11.54
N GLU A 51 -14.55 -7.69 10.57
CA GLU A 51 -15.83 -7.02 10.38
C GLU A 51 -16.92 -8.01 10.00
N ALA A 52 -16.56 -9.06 9.33
CA ALA A 52 -17.55 -10.06 8.95
C ALA A 52 -17.94 -10.95 10.13
N GLY A 53 -17.37 -10.70 11.29
CA GLY A 53 -17.74 -11.45 12.48
C GLY A 53 -16.99 -12.74 12.66
N LYS A 54 -15.92 -12.95 11.93
CA LYS A 54 -15.19 -14.19 12.08
C LYS A 54 -14.28 -14.10 13.28
N LYS A 55 -13.89 -15.23 13.80
CA LYS A 55 -13.09 -15.24 14.99
C LYS A 55 -11.73 -14.68 14.78
N GLU A 56 -11.23 -14.04 15.80
CA GLU A 56 -9.97 -13.37 15.70
C GLU A 56 -8.84 -14.30 15.34
N ASP A 57 -8.77 -15.48 15.93
CA ASP A 57 -7.68 -16.37 15.62
C ASP A 57 -7.76 -16.84 14.17
N PHE A 58 -8.95 -17.00 13.63
CA PHE A 58 -9.09 -17.38 12.24
C PHE A 58 -8.58 -16.25 11.36
N CYS A 59 -8.97 -15.01 11.66
CA CYS A 59 -8.54 -13.89 10.86
C CYS A 59 -7.04 -13.66 10.99
N LEU A 60 -6.49 -13.94 12.16
CA LEU A 60 -5.06 -13.80 12.36
C LEU A 60 -4.30 -14.84 11.54
N LYS A 61 -4.82 -16.04 11.45
CA LYS A 61 -4.15 -17.00 10.67
C LYS A 61 -4.15 -16.63 9.21
N ASP A 62 -5.22 -16.09 8.71
CA ASP A 62 -5.27 -15.64 7.34
C ASP A 62 -4.27 -14.52 7.14
N LEU A 63 -4.13 -13.64 8.11
CA LEU A 63 -3.17 -12.54 8.02
C LEU A 63 -1.75 -13.10 7.95
N GLN A 64 -1.47 -14.10 8.75
CA GLN A 64 -0.13 -14.67 8.76
C GLN A 64 0.22 -15.25 7.39
N VAL A 65 -0.72 -15.91 6.78
CA VAL A 65 -0.48 -16.48 5.46
C VAL A 65 -0.30 -15.37 4.43
N ALA A 66 -1.15 -14.37 4.47
CA ALA A 66 -1.06 -13.30 3.48
C ALA A 66 0.21 -12.50 3.62
N CYS A 67 0.75 -12.45 4.84
CA CYS A 67 1.89 -11.64 5.10
C CYS A 67 3.20 -12.40 5.06
N LYS A 68 3.18 -13.67 4.69
CA LYS A 68 4.36 -14.45 4.75
C LYS A 68 5.46 -13.84 3.94
N GLY A 69 6.58 -13.66 4.53
CA GLY A 69 7.72 -13.08 3.82
C GLY A 69 7.71 -11.58 3.71
N LEU A 70 6.67 -10.92 4.21
CA LEU A 70 6.61 -9.48 4.09
C LEU A 70 6.97 -8.76 5.37
N ALA A 71 6.72 -9.35 6.49
CA ALA A 71 6.99 -8.68 7.74
C ALA A 71 7.39 -9.67 8.81
N ILE A 72 7.89 -9.17 9.88
CA ILE A 72 8.33 -10.00 10.95
C ILE A 72 7.23 -10.23 11.94
N GLY A 73 7.15 -11.39 12.50
CA GLY A 73 6.21 -11.68 13.55
C GLY A 73 4.90 -12.20 13.07
N LYS A 74 4.07 -12.61 14.00
CA LYS A 74 2.85 -13.22 13.64
C LYS A 74 1.77 -12.26 13.27
N HIS A 75 1.89 -11.01 13.55
CA HIS A 75 0.85 -10.06 13.28
C HIS A 75 1.19 -9.11 12.15
N CYS A 76 2.05 -9.55 11.27
CA CYS A 76 2.42 -8.78 10.08
C CYS A 76 2.94 -7.40 10.48
N GLY A 77 3.77 -7.37 11.48
CA GLY A 77 4.38 -6.11 11.89
C GLY A 77 3.51 -5.29 12.81
N MET A 78 2.29 -5.70 13.08
CA MET A 78 1.44 -4.90 13.89
C MET A 78 1.51 -5.34 15.32
N LYS A 79 1.40 -4.40 16.27
CA LYS A 79 1.40 -4.74 17.64
C LYS A 79 0.00 -5.22 17.97
N HIS A 80 -0.11 -6.38 18.58
CA HIS A 80 -1.40 -6.91 18.88
C HIS A 80 -1.60 -6.86 20.36
N GLU A 81 -2.60 -6.16 20.81
CA GLU A 81 -2.85 -6.05 22.19
C GLU A 81 -4.25 -6.44 22.51
N HIS A 82 -4.46 -7.00 23.63
CA HIS A 82 -5.80 -7.32 24.08
C HIS A 82 -6.02 -6.70 25.40
#